data_0cd62a177303d1297ffd935cecec453c
#
_entry.id   0cd62a177303d1297ffd935cecec453c
#
_cell.length_a   1.000
_cell.length_b   1.000
_cell.length_c   1.000
_cell.angle_alpha   90.00
_cell.angle_beta   90.00
_cell.angle_gamma   90.00
#
_symmetry.space_group_name_H-M   'P 1'
#
loop_
_entity.id
_entity.type
_entity.pdbx_description
1 polymer ?
#
loop_
_entity_poly.entity_id
_entity_poly.type
_entity_poly.pdbx_seq_one_letter_code
_entity_poly.pdbx_strand_id
1 'polypeptide(L)'
;MESKWKTYPLGKLVSFSSGGTPSKRNADYWNGTIPWISAKTLKKEYITNSEIFISEEGLKSGSRLAPKGSILLLARGSGLFNDVPMGIIKKEVAFNQDIKCIKSKTEVENEFIFYWLLSQKKYLMAKVEVTGIGAGKFSMDFLQNLQVPLPNKKERLQIIEIANSLNERININKEINDNLQQQTQA
;
A
#
# COMPACT_ATOMS: atom_id res chain seq x y z
N MET A 1 6.58 25.59 -16.76
CA MET A 1 5.12 25.76 -16.65
C MET A 1 4.74 25.57 -15.20
N GLU A 2 4.25 26.59 -14.52
CA GLU A 2 3.70 26.46 -13.17
C GLU A 2 2.46 25.57 -13.24
N SER A 3 2.38 24.58 -12.36
CA SER A 3 1.23 23.69 -12.25
C SER A 3 0.00 24.52 -11.85
N LYS A 4 -1.07 24.44 -12.63
CA LYS A 4 -2.38 25.05 -12.30
C LYS A 4 -3.06 24.40 -11.08
N TRP A 5 -2.50 23.31 -10.55
CA TRP A 5 -3.09 22.55 -9.46
C TRP A 5 -2.64 23.07 -8.09
N LYS A 6 -3.61 23.26 -7.21
CA LYS A 6 -3.33 23.59 -5.81
C LYS A 6 -2.69 22.39 -5.12
N THR A 7 -1.74 22.66 -4.24
CA THR A 7 -1.01 21.61 -3.50
C THR A 7 -1.50 21.55 -2.06
N TYR A 8 -1.67 20.33 -1.55
CA TYR A 8 -2.14 20.07 -0.19
C TYR A 8 -1.26 19.06 0.51
N PRO A 9 -0.98 19.21 1.83
CA PRO A 9 -0.36 18.16 2.61
C PRO A 9 -1.19 16.89 2.59
N LEU A 10 -0.57 15.72 2.38
CA LEU A 10 -1.26 14.42 2.31
C LEU A 10 -2.10 14.17 3.56
N GLY A 11 -1.60 14.52 4.75
CA GLY A 11 -2.33 14.38 6.00
C GLY A 11 -3.64 15.20 6.09
N LYS A 12 -3.82 16.19 5.22
CA LYS A 12 -5.12 16.88 5.10
C LYS A 12 -6.13 16.13 4.25
N LEU A 13 -5.67 15.31 3.32
CA LEU A 13 -6.50 14.56 2.38
C LEU A 13 -6.87 13.17 2.89
N VAL A 14 -5.99 12.53 3.69
CA VAL A 14 -6.15 11.15 4.12
C VAL A 14 -5.99 10.99 5.64
N SER A 15 -6.51 9.87 6.14
CA SER A 15 -6.21 9.33 7.47
C SER A 15 -5.19 8.20 7.35
N PHE A 16 -4.38 8.05 8.40
CA PHE A 16 -3.43 6.96 8.57
C PHE A 16 -3.83 6.10 9.75
N SER A 17 -3.72 4.78 9.59
CA SER A 17 -3.85 3.86 10.72
C SER A 17 -2.77 2.78 10.66
N SER A 18 -2.39 2.26 11.81
CA SER A 18 -1.46 1.14 11.93
C SER A 18 -2.21 -0.15 12.20
N GLY A 19 -1.75 -1.24 11.65
CA GLY A 19 -2.18 -2.56 12.03
C GLY A 19 -1.44 -3.09 13.25
N GLY A 20 -1.39 -4.40 13.38
CA GLY A 20 -0.68 -5.08 14.44
C GLY A 20 -0.45 -6.54 14.12
N THR A 21 0.36 -7.18 14.96
CA THR A 21 0.72 -8.59 14.83
C THR A 21 0.17 -9.34 16.04
N PRO A 22 -0.78 -10.27 15.86
CA PRO A 22 -1.22 -11.16 16.93
C PRO A 22 -0.05 -11.94 17.51
N SER A 23 -0.16 -12.34 18.77
CA SER A 23 0.89 -13.15 19.42
C SER A 23 1.16 -14.43 18.63
N LYS A 24 2.41 -14.62 18.20
CA LYS A 24 2.84 -15.85 17.52
C LYS A 24 2.88 -17.09 18.44
N ARG A 25 2.81 -16.85 19.76
CA ARG A 25 2.79 -17.96 20.75
C ARG A 25 1.43 -18.65 20.81
N ASN A 26 0.37 -18.00 20.34
CA ASN A 26 -0.96 -18.59 20.27
C ASN A 26 -1.26 -19.01 18.82
N ALA A 27 -1.25 -20.30 18.55
CA ALA A 27 -1.48 -20.87 17.24
C ALA A 27 -2.90 -20.61 16.73
N ASP A 28 -3.89 -20.51 17.61
CA ASP A 28 -5.30 -20.28 17.25
C ASP A 28 -5.51 -18.91 16.58
N TYR A 29 -4.62 -17.96 16.85
CA TYR A 29 -4.67 -16.64 16.18
C TYR A 29 -4.28 -16.72 14.70
N TRP A 30 -3.59 -17.79 14.28
CA TRP A 30 -3.04 -17.95 12.94
C TRP A 30 -3.74 -19.05 12.14
N ASN A 31 -4.83 -19.59 12.67
CA ASN A 31 -5.64 -20.62 12.02
C ASN A 31 -7.03 -20.07 11.70
N GLY A 32 -7.09 -19.07 10.83
CA GLY A 32 -8.34 -18.41 10.45
C GLY A 32 -8.48 -18.18 8.95
N THR A 33 -9.42 -17.31 8.59
CA THR A 33 -9.78 -17.01 7.20
C THR A 33 -9.55 -15.55 6.80
N ILE A 34 -9.13 -14.70 7.73
CA ILE A 34 -8.87 -13.28 7.48
C ILE A 34 -7.47 -13.14 6.90
N PRO A 35 -7.29 -12.71 5.64
CA PRO A 35 -5.96 -12.50 5.06
C PRO A 35 -5.18 -11.45 5.88
N TRP A 36 -3.92 -11.75 6.20
CA TRP A 36 -3.08 -10.84 6.97
C TRP A 36 -1.81 -10.47 6.20
N ILE A 37 -1.61 -9.18 6.01
CA ILE A 37 -0.51 -8.62 5.23
C ILE A 37 0.63 -8.17 6.16
N SER A 38 1.83 -8.61 5.87
CA SER A 38 3.08 -8.18 6.49
C SER A 38 3.98 -7.47 5.50
N ALA A 39 5.08 -6.89 5.98
CA ALA A 39 6.11 -6.33 5.12
C ALA A 39 6.64 -7.34 4.07
N LYS A 40 6.65 -8.64 4.40
CA LYS A 40 7.11 -9.71 3.50
C LYS A 40 6.10 -10.06 2.41
N THR A 41 4.79 -9.92 2.70
CA THR A 41 3.70 -10.31 1.80
C THR A 41 3.11 -9.13 1.02
N LEU A 42 3.48 -7.89 1.35
CA LEU A 42 3.10 -6.69 0.60
C LEU A 42 3.96 -6.56 -0.66
N LYS A 43 3.63 -7.34 -1.70
CA LYS A 43 4.39 -7.40 -2.96
C LYS A 43 3.61 -6.95 -4.18
N LYS A 44 2.28 -6.92 -4.09
CA LYS A 44 1.38 -6.63 -5.22
C LYS A 44 0.75 -5.25 -5.07
N GLU A 45 0.61 -4.56 -6.18
CA GLU A 45 -0.10 -3.28 -6.26
C GLU A 45 -1.62 -3.41 -6.05
N TYR A 46 -2.19 -4.57 -6.38
CA TYR A 46 -3.59 -4.91 -6.10
C TYR A 46 -3.66 -6.07 -5.11
N ILE A 47 -4.16 -5.78 -3.91
CA ILE A 47 -4.18 -6.74 -2.80
C ILE A 47 -5.57 -7.37 -2.74
N THR A 48 -5.65 -8.64 -3.10
CA THR A 48 -6.89 -9.44 -3.07
C THR A 48 -6.87 -10.50 -1.99
N ASN A 49 -5.67 -10.97 -1.61
CA ASN A 49 -5.47 -12.09 -0.68
C ASN A 49 -4.07 -12.03 -0.05
N SER A 50 -3.78 -12.96 0.86
CA SER A 50 -2.48 -13.18 1.49
C SER A 50 -2.18 -14.68 1.58
N GLU A 51 -0.90 -15.02 1.76
CA GLU A 51 -0.45 -16.38 2.09
C GLU A 51 -0.59 -16.66 3.60
N ILE A 52 -0.87 -15.64 4.41
CA ILE A 52 -0.98 -15.74 5.87
C ILE A 52 -2.38 -15.30 6.25
N PHE A 53 -2.99 -16.06 7.16
CA PHE A 53 -4.35 -15.80 7.64
C PHE A 53 -4.36 -15.72 9.16
N ILE A 54 -5.32 -14.95 9.71
CA ILE A 54 -5.58 -14.87 11.14
C ILE A 54 -7.05 -15.16 11.43
N SER A 55 -7.31 -15.60 12.67
CA SER A 55 -8.68 -15.77 13.18
C SER A 55 -9.30 -14.45 13.64
N GLU A 56 -10.60 -14.47 13.94
CA GLU A 56 -11.30 -13.32 14.55
C GLU A 56 -10.68 -12.97 15.92
N GLU A 57 -10.29 -13.96 16.72
CA GLU A 57 -9.60 -13.78 17.98
C GLU A 57 -8.23 -13.14 17.76
N GLY A 58 -7.50 -13.60 16.75
CA GLY A 58 -6.23 -13.00 16.34
C GLY A 58 -6.39 -11.54 15.93
N LEU A 59 -7.44 -11.23 15.16
CA LEU A 59 -7.74 -9.84 14.80
C LEU A 59 -8.00 -8.98 16.05
N LYS A 60 -8.85 -9.44 16.95
CA LYS A 60 -9.21 -8.72 18.19
C LYS A 60 -8.03 -8.59 19.16
N SER A 61 -7.08 -9.52 19.12
CA SER A 61 -5.91 -9.55 20.04
C SER A 61 -4.86 -8.50 19.73
N GLY A 62 -4.90 -7.84 18.56
CA GLY A 62 -3.92 -6.79 18.29
C GLY A 62 -3.65 -6.51 16.81
N SER A 63 -4.50 -6.95 15.88
CA SER A 63 -4.43 -6.55 14.48
C SER A 63 -5.52 -5.52 14.14
N ARG A 64 -5.63 -5.15 12.89
CA ARG A 64 -6.66 -4.23 12.39
C ARG A 64 -7.03 -4.58 10.96
N LEU A 65 -8.31 -4.44 10.63
CA LEU A 65 -8.79 -4.52 9.25
C LEU A 65 -8.53 -3.23 8.49
N ALA A 66 -8.09 -3.38 7.26
CA ALA A 66 -8.03 -2.34 6.27
C ALA A 66 -9.17 -2.58 5.27
N PRO A 67 -10.12 -1.63 5.13
CA PRO A 67 -11.28 -1.81 4.29
C PRO A 67 -10.90 -1.75 2.79
N LYS A 68 -11.71 -2.40 1.96
CA LYS A 68 -11.60 -2.31 0.50
C LYS A 68 -11.46 -0.87 0.03
N GLY A 69 -10.59 -0.62 -0.94
CA GLY A 69 -10.29 0.70 -1.50
C GLY A 69 -9.24 1.48 -0.71
N SER A 70 -8.81 1.02 0.47
CA SER A 70 -7.69 1.64 1.19
C SER A 70 -6.35 1.28 0.53
N ILE A 71 -5.31 2.05 0.85
CA ILE A 71 -3.94 1.83 0.39
C ILE A 71 -3.13 1.30 1.58
N LEU A 72 -2.38 0.22 1.38
CA LEU A 72 -1.33 -0.20 2.29
C LEU A 72 0.02 0.31 1.81
N LEU A 73 0.79 0.93 2.69
CA LEU A 73 2.13 1.44 2.44
C LEU A 73 3.08 0.89 3.51
N LEU A 74 4.16 0.24 3.10
CA LEU A 74 5.22 -0.13 4.04
C LEU A 74 5.87 1.15 4.57
N ALA A 75 5.81 1.36 5.88
CA ALA A 75 6.36 2.54 6.54
C ALA A 75 7.61 2.23 7.39
N ARG A 76 7.90 0.93 7.63
CA ARG A 76 9.06 0.48 8.40
C ARG A 76 9.51 -0.90 7.94
N GLY A 77 10.82 -1.10 7.80
CA GLY A 77 11.42 -2.39 7.47
C GLY A 77 12.65 -2.23 6.58
N SER A 78 13.50 -3.27 6.53
CA SER A 78 14.71 -3.29 5.68
C SER A 78 14.38 -3.26 4.18
N GLY A 79 13.19 -3.71 3.80
CA GLY A 79 12.73 -3.65 2.41
C GLY A 79 12.66 -2.23 1.82
N LEU A 80 12.52 -1.19 2.67
CA LEU A 80 12.48 0.21 2.24
C LEU A 80 13.79 0.70 1.59
N PHE A 81 14.91 0.04 1.81
CA PHE A 81 16.17 0.39 1.16
C PHE A 81 16.21 -0.04 -0.33
N ASN A 82 15.37 -0.96 -0.74
CA ASN A 82 15.32 -1.48 -2.11
C ASN A 82 14.08 -1.02 -2.88
N ASP A 83 12.96 -0.84 -2.21
CA ASP A 83 11.68 -0.40 -2.81
C ASP A 83 10.78 0.21 -1.72
N VAL A 84 9.72 0.87 -2.15
CA VAL A 84 8.61 1.33 -1.29
C VAL A 84 7.37 0.50 -1.60
N PRO A 85 7.21 -0.69 -0.97
CA PRO A 85 6.05 -1.53 -1.19
C PRO A 85 4.77 -0.82 -0.81
N MET A 86 3.82 -0.79 -1.74
CA MET A 86 2.47 -0.28 -1.51
C MET A 86 1.47 -0.98 -2.41
N GLY A 87 0.22 -1.01 -1.99
CA GLY A 87 -0.86 -1.60 -2.80
C GLY A 87 -2.23 -1.11 -2.37
N ILE A 88 -3.17 -1.11 -3.32
CA ILE A 88 -4.57 -0.80 -3.08
C ILE A 88 -5.36 -2.08 -2.78
N ILE A 89 -6.22 -2.03 -1.77
CA ILE A 89 -6.96 -3.19 -1.28
C ILE A 89 -8.20 -3.40 -2.14
N LYS A 90 -8.33 -4.59 -2.72
CA LYS A 90 -9.50 -5.03 -3.49
C LYS A 90 -10.47 -5.90 -2.67
N LYS A 91 -9.99 -6.53 -1.60
CA LYS A 91 -10.77 -7.27 -0.61
C LYS A 91 -10.21 -6.96 0.78
N GLU A 92 -11.08 -6.80 1.78
CA GLU A 92 -10.69 -6.48 3.15
C GLU A 92 -9.62 -7.45 3.68
N VAL A 93 -8.57 -6.90 4.32
CA VAL A 93 -7.45 -7.66 4.87
C VAL A 93 -7.02 -7.07 6.21
N ALA A 94 -6.44 -7.88 7.08
CA ALA A 94 -5.70 -7.42 8.25
C ALA A 94 -4.23 -7.14 7.88
N PHE A 95 -3.50 -6.37 8.69
CA PHE A 95 -2.13 -5.99 8.39
C PHE A 95 -1.32 -5.73 9.66
N ASN A 96 0.02 -5.77 9.53
CA ASN A 96 0.95 -5.58 10.64
C ASN A 96 1.21 -4.10 10.97
N GLN A 97 1.95 -3.86 12.05
CA GLN A 97 2.27 -2.51 12.57
C GLN A 97 3.26 -1.73 11.69
N ASP A 98 4.04 -2.40 10.83
CA ASP A 98 5.05 -1.78 9.97
C ASP A 98 4.44 -1.17 8.71
N ILE A 99 3.19 -1.51 8.44
CA ILE A 99 2.39 -1.00 7.34
C ILE A 99 1.46 0.10 7.84
N LYS A 100 1.27 1.13 7.03
CA LYS A 100 0.23 2.16 7.22
C LYS A 100 -0.90 1.91 6.23
N CYS A 101 -2.11 1.84 6.78
CA CYS A 101 -3.32 1.92 5.97
C CYS A 101 -3.68 3.39 5.78
N ILE A 102 -3.79 3.79 4.52
CA ILE A 102 -4.10 5.16 4.08
C ILE A 102 -5.49 5.13 3.46
N LYS A 103 -6.37 5.99 3.96
CA LYS A 103 -7.75 6.13 3.46
C LYS A 103 -8.09 7.59 3.31
N SER A 104 -8.69 7.97 2.18
CA SER A 104 -9.19 9.33 1.99
C SER A 104 -10.23 9.66 3.06
N LYS A 105 -10.16 10.86 3.58
CA LYS A 105 -11.15 11.49 4.48
C LYS A 105 -11.86 12.68 3.84
N THR A 106 -11.68 12.82 2.53
CA THR A 106 -12.24 13.87 1.68
C THR A 106 -12.92 13.22 0.46
N GLU A 107 -13.35 14.03 -0.50
CA GLU A 107 -13.89 13.55 -1.78
C GLU A 107 -12.79 13.14 -2.81
N VAL A 108 -11.53 13.10 -2.39
CA VAL A 108 -10.42 12.66 -3.24
C VAL A 108 -10.42 11.13 -3.31
N GLU A 109 -10.37 10.60 -4.50
CA GLU A 109 -10.36 9.18 -4.77
C GLU A 109 -9.09 8.52 -4.22
N ASN A 110 -9.23 7.39 -3.51
CA ASN A 110 -8.07 6.63 -3.03
C ASN A 110 -7.16 6.16 -4.17
N GLU A 111 -7.74 5.82 -5.32
CA GLU A 111 -6.99 5.45 -6.52
C GLU A 111 -6.08 6.59 -7.00
N PHE A 112 -6.57 7.85 -6.97
CA PHE A 112 -5.73 8.99 -7.31
C PHE A 112 -4.54 9.12 -6.35
N ILE A 113 -4.79 9.03 -5.04
CA ILE A 113 -3.72 9.06 -4.03
C ILE A 113 -2.74 7.90 -4.22
N PHE A 114 -3.24 6.70 -4.55
CA PHE A 114 -2.41 5.53 -4.82
C PHE A 114 -1.48 5.75 -6.01
N TYR A 115 -1.99 6.19 -7.16
CA TYR A 115 -1.17 6.45 -8.33
C TYR A 115 -0.21 7.61 -8.14
N TRP A 116 -0.63 8.64 -7.41
CA TRP A 116 0.28 9.71 -7.04
C TRP A 116 1.42 9.18 -6.15
N LEU A 117 1.15 8.38 -5.13
CA LEU A 117 2.19 7.75 -4.29
C LEU A 117 3.12 6.86 -5.11
N LEU A 118 2.59 6.08 -6.06
CA LEU A 118 3.41 5.27 -6.98
C LEU A 118 4.37 6.14 -7.78
N SER A 119 3.93 7.28 -8.28
CA SER A 119 4.78 8.23 -9.01
C SER A 119 5.89 8.82 -8.14
N GLN A 120 5.70 8.85 -6.81
CA GLN A 120 6.67 9.38 -5.84
C GLN A 120 7.67 8.33 -5.33
N LYS A 121 7.62 7.07 -5.77
CA LYS A 121 8.47 5.98 -5.22
C LYS A 121 9.94 6.37 -5.13
N LYS A 122 10.53 6.92 -6.20
CA LYS A 122 11.95 7.35 -6.20
C LYS A 122 12.24 8.42 -5.17
N TYR A 123 11.35 9.39 -5.05
CA TYR A 123 11.47 10.45 -4.04
C TYR A 123 11.34 9.89 -2.63
N LEU A 124 10.38 9.00 -2.38
CA LEU A 124 10.18 8.34 -1.09
C LEU A 124 11.42 7.52 -0.72
N MET A 125 11.97 6.72 -1.62
CA MET A 125 13.19 5.94 -1.38
C MET A 125 14.35 6.83 -0.92
N ALA A 126 14.54 8.00 -1.53
CA ALA A 126 15.59 8.95 -1.15
C ALA A 126 15.35 9.61 0.22
N LYS A 127 14.18 9.43 0.83
CA LYS A 127 13.78 10.00 2.13
C LYS A 127 13.64 8.96 3.24
N VAL A 128 14.06 7.72 3.00
CA VAL A 128 14.07 6.66 4.02
C VAL A 128 15.09 7.02 5.11
N GLU A 129 14.60 7.10 6.34
CA GLU A 129 15.44 7.27 7.52
C GLU A 129 15.91 5.90 8.03
N VAL A 130 17.11 5.84 8.61
CA VAL A 130 17.62 4.62 9.25
C VAL A 130 17.28 4.63 10.74
N THR A 131 16.67 3.55 11.24
CA THR A 131 16.41 3.39 12.68
C THR A 131 17.68 2.94 13.41
N GLY A 132 17.72 3.08 14.74
CA GLY A 132 18.84 2.61 15.56
C GLY A 132 19.17 1.12 15.45
N ILE A 133 18.22 0.30 14.94
CA ILE A 133 18.41 -1.14 14.66
C ILE A 133 18.68 -1.44 13.17
N GLY A 134 19.00 -0.42 12.38
CA GLY A 134 19.37 -0.59 10.97
C GLY A 134 18.18 -0.84 10.00
N ALA A 135 16.93 -0.63 10.42
CA ALA A 135 15.78 -0.75 9.53
C ALA A 135 15.41 0.62 8.94
N GLY A 136 14.92 0.62 7.71
CA GLY A 136 14.34 1.82 7.09
C GLY A 136 13.02 2.22 7.75
N LYS A 137 12.72 3.51 7.81
CA LYS A 137 11.40 4.02 8.24
C LYS A 137 11.05 5.33 7.54
N PHE A 138 9.75 5.62 7.48
CA PHE A 138 9.21 6.96 7.27
C PHE A 138 8.64 7.49 8.58
N SER A 139 8.99 8.72 8.94
CA SER A 139 8.31 9.41 10.04
C SER A 139 6.87 9.76 9.62
N MET A 140 5.95 9.79 10.58
CA MET A 140 4.56 10.19 10.28
C MET A 140 4.48 11.65 9.87
N ASP A 141 5.32 12.51 10.45
CA ASP A 141 5.42 13.91 10.06
C ASP A 141 5.81 14.04 8.59
N PHE A 142 6.83 13.31 8.13
CA PHE A 142 7.21 13.29 6.72
C PHE A 142 6.04 12.86 5.81
N LEU A 143 5.37 11.73 6.11
CA LEU A 143 4.26 11.24 5.29
C LEU A 143 3.08 12.21 5.25
N GLN A 144 2.74 12.82 6.39
CA GLN A 144 1.63 13.77 6.47
C GLN A 144 1.89 15.08 5.71
N ASN A 145 3.17 15.50 5.65
CA ASN A 145 3.57 16.74 5.00
C ASN A 145 3.95 16.57 3.51
N LEU A 146 3.85 15.36 2.95
CA LEU A 146 3.99 15.16 1.49
C LEU A 146 3.01 16.05 0.74
N GLN A 147 3.53 16.83 -0.23
CA GLN A 147 2.76 17.82 -0.96
C GLN A 147 2.09 17.22 -2.19
N VAL A 148 0.79 17.02 -2.13
CA VAL A 148 -0.03 16.43 -3.20
C VAL A 148 -0.57 17.54 -4.11
N PRO A 149 -0.13 17.62 -5.38
CA PRO A 149 -0.77 18.47 -6.36
C PRO A 149 -2.15 17.89 -6.70
N LEU A 150 -3.21 18.66 -6.46
CA LEU A 150 -4.57 18.16 -6.54
C LEU A 150 -5.29 18.78 -7.74
N PRO A 151 -5.49 18.01 -8.83
CA PRO A 151 -6.33 18.40 -9.96
C PRO A 151 -7.80 18.54 -9.55
N ASN A 152 -8.61 19.14 -10.42
CA ASN A 152 -10.05 19.08 -10.27
C ASN A 152 -10.57 17.62 -10.41
N LYS A 153 -11.81 17.36 -10.00
CA LYS A 153 -12.37 15.99 -9.98
C LYS A 153 -12.34 15.32 -11.36
N LYS A 154 -12.67 16.06 -12.42
CA LYS A 154 -12.69 15.52 -13.80
C LYS A 154 -11.29 15.06 -14.22
N GLU A 155 -10.28 15.86 -13.97
CA GLU A 155 -8.88 15.53 -14.28
C GLU A 155 -8.40 14.33 -13.47
N ARG A 156 -8.75 14.24 -12.17
CA ARG A 156 -8.39 13.09 -11.32
C ARG A 156 -8.99 11.79 -11.86
N LEU A 157 -10.26 11.81 -12.26
CA LEU A 157 -10.91 10.61 -12.84
C LEU A 157 -10.26 10.19 -14.16
N GLN A 158 -9.87 11.15 -15.01
CA GLN A 158 -9.12 10.84 -16.24
C GLN A 158 -7.74 10.25 -15.95
N ILE A 159 -7.02 10.78 -14.95
CA ILE A 159 -5.73 10.22 -14.51
C ILE A 159 -5.90 8.78 -14.02
N ILE A 160 -6.93 8.52 -13.21
CA ILE A 160 -7.23 7.17 -12.70
C ILE A 160 -7.53 6.21 -13.85
N GLU A 161 -8.35 6.62 -14.81
CA GLU A 161 -8.73 5.79 -15.97
C GLU A 161 -7.49 5.41 -16.81
N ILE A 162 -6.65 6.39 -17.14
CA ILE A 162 -5.40 6.14 -17.88
C ILE A 162 -4.47 5.20 -17.09
N ALA A 163 -4.29 5.45 -15.80
CA ALA A 163 -3.41 4.66 -14.95
C ALA A 163 -3.93 3.21 -14.79
N ASN A 164 -5.24 3.01 -14.62
CA ASN A 164 -5.85 1.69 -14.58
C ASN A 164 -5.61 0.93 -15.89
N SER A 165 -5.84 1.57 -17.05
CA SER A 165 -5.62 0.96 -18.37
C SER A 165 -4.16 0.55 -18.58
N LEU A 166 -3.20 1.38 -18.16
CA LEU A 166 -1.78 1.05 -18.24
C LEU A 166 -1.41 -0.12 -17.33
N ASN A 167 -1.90 -0.14 -16.09
CA ASN A 167 -1.64 -1.23 -15.15
C ASN A 167 -2.25 -2.56 -15.61
N GLU A 168 -3.43 -2.53 -16.19
CA GLU A 168 -4.05 -3.72 -16.76
C GLU A 168 -3.17 -4.32 -17.88
N ARG A 169 -2.69 -3.49 -18.81
CA ARG A 169 -1.76 -3.93 -19.87
C ARG A 169 -0.45 -4.48 -19.31
N ILE A 170 0.11 -3.85 -18.28
CA ILE A 170 1.32 -4.33 -17.61
C ILE A 170 1.09 -5.71 -17.00
N ASN A 171 -0.04 -5.93 -16.34
CA ASN A 171 -0.37 -7.23 -15.73
C ASN A 171 -0.58 -8.31 -16.78
N ILE A 172 -1.33 -8.03 -17.85
CA ILE A 172 -1.51 -8.96 -18.98
C ILE A 172 -0.17 -9.34 -19.59
N ASN A 173 0.70 -8.36 -19.83
CA ASN A 173 2.03 -8.64 -20.39
C ASN A 173 2.90 -9.50 -19.46
N LYS A 174 2.82 -9.31 -18.14
CA LYS A 174 3.50 -10.16 -17.16
C LYS A 174 2.98 -11.60 -17.23
N GLU A 175 1.66 -11.79 -17.24
CA GLU A 175 1.04 -13.12 -17.35
C GLU A 175 1.44 -13.82 -18.65
N ILE A 176 1.48 -13.10 -19.77
CA ILE A 176 1.95 -13.65 -21.05
C ILE A 176 3.41 -14.08 -20.94
N ASN A 177 4.29 -13.25 -20.40
CA ASN A 177 5.69 -13.57 -20.23
C ASN A 177 5.91 -14.78 -19.31
N ASP A 178 5.19 -14.87 -18.20
CA ASP A 178 5.27 -16.00 -17.28
C ASP A 178 4.82 -17.31 -17.95
N ASN A 179 3.74 -17.27 -18.74
CA ASN A 179 3.25 -18.41 -19.51
C ASN A 179 4.26 -18.85 -20.59
N LEU A 180 4.86 -17.92 -21.31
CA LEU A 180 5.88 -18.22 -22.34
C LEU A 180 7.13 -18.85 -21.71
N GLN A 181 7.57 -18.36 -20.54
CA GLN A 181 8.69 -18.95 -19.83
C GLN A 181 8.40 -20.38 -19.37
N GLN A 182 7.19 -20.67 -18.91
CA GLN A 182 6.78 -22.03 -18.52
C GLN A 182 6.76 -22.98 -19.74
N GLN A 183 6.29 -22.51 -20.90
CA GLN A 183 6.28 -23.31 -22.12
C GLN A 183 7.67 -23.61 -22.68
N THR A 184 8.65 -22.74 -22.44
CA THR A 184 10.04 -22.96 -22.89
C THR A 184 10.85 -23.87 -21.98
N GLN A 185 10.35 -24.18 -20.76
CA GLN A 185 10.98 -25.05 -19.78
C GLN A 185 10.39 -26.47 -19.75
N ALA A 186 9.30 -26.70 -20.51
CA ALA A 186 8.62 -27.98 -20.65
C ALA A 186 9.11 -28.71 -21.93
#